data_cdab23fc64c732944475c0a2cbf8b8db
#
_entry.id   cdab23fc64c732944475c0a2cbf8b8db
#
_cell.length_a   1.000
_cell.length_b   1.000
_cell.length_c   1.000
_cell.angle_alpha   90.00
_cell.angle_beta   90.00
_cell.angle_gamma   90.00
#
_symmetry.space_group_name_H-M   'P 1'
#
loop_
_entity.id
_entity.type
_entity.pdbx_description
1 polymer ?
#
loop_
_entity_poly.entity_id
_entity_poly.type
_entity_poly.pdbx_seq_one_letter_code
_entity_poly.pdbx_strand_id
1 'polypeptide(L)'
;MNKNGLRIELIGAGGIVSNLMMLLLPALRNGKVAEELGGITFHLHDADIIEQRNLIHQRFTEDQVGLSKVKALERRFDQIHSSVRVIGHEKNLRDIGPLLDADIVLVAVDRPEPRRIVHSLDQIEWYDLRCGLDSCLVLTHTTHPDDVERLTTDHRPASCQPDEAIDSGNVQFGFALAATYGANILLRSMMRRIDGKTIVPGPVCYSMRMGPQPVFLQTNGVVPSKEMPPKRPTFRWSEEEEEELLNQAKLGLPLERVAKHHDRSPGAIWHRLLRISGIRDTQDVEVGE
;
A
#
# COMPACT_ATOMS: atom_id res chain seq x y z
N MET A 1 14.93 -23.84 8.77
CA MET A 1 14.15 -23.72 7.52
C MET A 1 12.82 -24.42 7.74
N ASN A 2 11.76 -23.67 7.59
CA ASN A 2 10.39 -24.20 7.78
C ASN A 2 10.10 -25.20 6.65
N LYS A 3 9.75 -26.44 6.97
CA LYS A 3 9.50 -27.50 5.98
C LYS A 3 8.26 -27.27 5.09
N ASN A 4 7.50 -26.21 5.34
CA ASN A 4 6.20 -25.96 4.72
C ASN A 4 6.20 -24.87 3.62
N GLY A 5 7.38 -24.35 3.24
CA GLY A 5 7.46 -23.24 2.29
C GLY A 5 7.04 -21.89 2.86
N LEU A 6 7.08 -20.84 2.03
CA LEU A 6 6.70 -19.47 2.38
C LEU A 6 5.20 -19.24 2.09
N ARG A 7 4.47 -18.76 3.09
CA ARG A 7 3.05 -18.43 2.99
C ARG A 7 2.82 -16.92 2.96
N ILE A 8 2.18 -16.43 1.89
CA ILE A 8 1.92 -15.02 1.65
C ILE A 8 0.42 -14.81 1.50
N GLU A 9 -0.15 -13.95 2.34
CA GLU A 9 -1.55 -13.55 2.29
C GLU A 9 -1.69 -12.20 1.59
N LEU A 10 -2.50 -12.15 0.54
CA LEU A 10 -2.81 -10.94 -0.24
C LEU A 10 -4.28 -10.58 -0.03
N ILE A 11 -4.52 -9.48 0.67
CA ILE A 11 -5.87 -9.02 1.02
C ILE A 11 -6.30 -7.95 0.02
N GLY A 12 -7.30 -8.29 -0.81
CA GLY A 12 -7.75 -7.57 -1.98
C GLY A 12 -7.19 -8.16 -3.27
N ALA A 13 -7.97 -8.10 -4.36
CA ALA A 13 -7.58 -8.52 -5.71
C ALA A 13 -7.90 -7.44 -6.78
N GLY A 14 -7.97 -6.18 -6.35
CA GLY A 14 -8.25 -5.03 -7.20
C GLY A 14 -7.05 -4.52 -8.00
N GLY A 15 -7.06 -3.22 -8.32
CA GLY A 15 -6.06 -2.58 -9.18
C GLY A 15 -4.61 -2.79 -8.73
N ILE A 16 -4.32 -2.65 -7.43
CA ILE A 16 -2.96 -2.82 -6.91
C ILE A 16 -2.52 -4.29 -7.03
N VAL A 17 -3.28 -5.24 -6.45
CA VAL A 17 -2.85 -6.64 -6.37
C VAL A 17 -2.84 -7.32 -7.73
N SER A 18 -3.82 -7.06 -8.61
CA SER A 18 -3.81 -7.63 -9.97
C SER A 18 -2.58 -7.20 -10.77
N ASN A 19 -2.16 -5.93 -10.66
CA ASN A 19 -0.93 -5.42 -11.29
C ASN A 19 0.33 -5.99 -10.62
N LEU A 20 0.37 -6.05 -9.29
CA LEU A 20 1.48 -6.63 -8.52
C LEU A 20 1.75 -8.08 -8.94
N MET A 21 0.71 -8.90 -9.04
CA MET A 21 0.82 -10.30 -9.46
C MET A 21 1.41 -10.43 -10.87
N MET A 22 1.05 -9.52 -11.78
CA MET A 22 1.61 -9.47 -13.14
C MET A 22 3.09 -9.11 -13.20
N LEU A 23 3.60 -8.40 -12.19
CA LEU A 23 5.02 -8.05 -12.08
C LEU A 23 5.81 -9.16 -11.35
N LEU A 24 5.29 -9.64 -10.24
CA LEU A 24 6.00 -10.55 -9.33
C LEU A 24 6.05 -11.98 -9.85
N LEU A 25 4.90 -12.54 -10.27
CA LEU A 25 4.83 -13.98 -10.59
C LEU A 25 5.74 -14.36 -11.79
N PRO A 26 5.81 -13.57 -12.87
CA PRO A 26 6.77 -13.85 -13.95
C PRO A 26 8.24 -13.86 -13.48
N ALA A 27 8.61 -13.03 -12.48
CA ALA A 27 9.95 -13.01 -11.91
C ALA A 27 10.28 -14.30 -11.13
N LEU A 28 9.27 -15.03 -10.67
CA LEU A 28 9.42 -16.31 -9.97
C LEU A 28 9.39 -17.54 -10.90
N ARG A 29 9.19 -17.33 -12.20
CA ARG A 29 9.01 -18.41 -13.20
C ARG A 29 10.18 -19.38 -13.30
N ASN A 30 11.41 -18.95 -13.04
CA ASN A 30 12.58 -19.82 -13.08
C ASN A 30 12.72 -20.74 -11.85
N GLY A 31 11.83 -20.61 -10.88
CA GLY A 31 11.75 -21.45 -9.67
C GLY A 31 12.79 -21.19 -8.60
N LYS A 32 13.95 -20.62 -8.92
CA LYS A 32 15.10 -20.52 -7.99
C LYS A 32 14.73 -19.94 -6.62
N VAL A 33 14.05 -18.80 -6.59
CA VAL A 33 13.64 -18.15 -5.33
C VAL A 33 12.64 -19.03 -4.56
N ALA A 34 11.71 -19.66 -5.28
CA ALA A 34 10.70 -20.51 -4.63
C ALA A 34 11.31 -21.81 -4.09
N GLU A 35 12.22 -22.43 -4.82
CA GLU A 35 12.90 -23.66 -4.39
C GLU A 35 13.79 -23.42 -3.17
N GLU A 36 14.53 -22.32 -3.13
CA GLU A 36 15.35 -21.92 -1.96
C GLU A 36 14.51 -21.70 -0.70
N LEU A 37 13.25 -21.27 -0.87
CA LEU A 37 12.30 -21.07 0.23
C LEU A 37 11.49 -22.32 0.58
N GLY A 38 11.70 -23.44 -0.12
CA GLY A 38 10.93 -24.67 0.07
C GLY A 38 9.51 -24.61 -0.53
N GLY A 39 9.27 -23.70 -1.47
CA GLY A 39 7.99 -23.40 -2.10
C GLY A 39 7.41 -22.06 -1.65
N ILE A 40 6.53 -21.50 -2.47
CA ILE A 40 5.79 -20.27 -2.14
C ILE A 40 4.31 -20.50 -2.42
N THR A 41 3.45 -20.16 -1.46
CA THR A 41 2.00 -20.16 -1.65
C THR A 41 1.44 -18.77 -1.42
N PHE A 42 0.79 -18.22 -2.44
CA PHE A 42 0.03 -16.98 -2.36
C PHE A 42 -1.44 -17.30 -2.11
N HIS A 43 -2.01 -16.76 -1.05
CA HIS A 43 -3.43 -16.81 -0.74
C HIS A 43 -4.04 -15.44 -1.02
N LEU A 44 -5.01 -15.38 -1.93
CA LEU A 44 -5.72 -14.15 -2.30
C LEU A 44 -7.10 -14.12 -1.64
N HIS A 45 -7.44 -13.03 -0.97
CA HIS A 45 -8.73 -12.85 -0.31
C HIS A 45 -9.48 -11.66 -0.90
N ASP A 46 -10.55 -11.93 -1.62
CA ASP A 46 -11.47 -10.93 -2.16
C ASP A 46 -12.79 -11.60 -2.52
N ALA A 47 -13.92 -11.01 -2.14
CA ALA A 47 -15.24 -11.54 -2.47
C ALA A 47 -15.82 -10.97 -3.78
N ASP A 48 -15.15 -10.02 -4.41
CA ASP A 48 -15.67 -9.29 -5.56
C ASP A 48 -15.59 -10.13 -6.84
N ILE A 49 -16.52 -9.82 -7.75
CA ILE A 49 -16.49 -10.25 -9.14
C ILE A 49 -15.84 -9.16 -10.03
N ILE A 50 -15.42 -9.56 -11.20
CA ILE A 50 -14.88 -8.67 -12.22
C ILE A 50 -16.03 -7.94 -12.90
N GLU A 51 -15.98 -6.61 -12.90
CA GLU A 51 -16.92 -5.73 -13.60
C GLU A 51 -16.25 -5.09 -14.83
N GLN A 52 -17.05 -4.67 -15.80
CA GLN A 52 -16.55 -4.02 -17.04
C GLN A 52 -15.64 -2.82 -16.73
N ARG A 53 -16.02 -1.98 -15.76
CA ARG A 53 -15.23 -0.81 -15.34
C ARG A 53 -13.87 -1.16 -14.70
N ASN A 54 -13.71 -2.40 -14.22
CA ASN A 54 -12.45 -2.84 -13.65
C ASN A 54 -11.36 -3.02 -14.71
N LEU A 55 -11.72 -3.33 -15.97
CA LEU A 55 -10.78 -3.62 -17.05
C LEU A 55 -9.85 -2.45 -17.38
N ILE A 56 -10.26 -1.22 -17.04
CA ILE A 56 -9.49 0.00 -17.30
C ILE A 56 -8.18 0.04 -16.50
N HIS A 57 -8.16 -0.47 -15.26
CA HIS A 57 -7.03 -0.36 -14.35
C HIS A 57 -6.66 -1.65 -13.62
N GLN A 58 -7.47 -2.70 -13.74
CA GLN A 58 -7.19 -4.04 -13.22
C GLN A 58 -6.77 -4.97 -14.35
N ARG A 59 -6.08 -6.04 -14.04
CA ARG A 59 -5.47 -6.93 -15.05
C ARG A 59 -6.37 -8.12 -15.39
N PHE A 60 -7.61 -7.83 -15.70
CA PHE A 60 -8.60 -8.79 -16.17
C PHE A 60 -8.94 -8.53 -17.64
N THR A 61 -9.63 -9.49 -18.28
CA THR A 61 -10.04 -9.46 -19.68
C THR A 61 -11.56 -9.50 -19.81
N GLU A 62 -12.10 -9.12 -20.96
CA GLU A 62 -13.56 -9.03 -21.17
C GLU A 62 -14.27 -10.37 -20.94
N ASP A 63 -13.66 -11.48 -21.35
CA ASP A 63 -14.18 -12.83 -21.15
C ASP A 63 -14.19 -13.27 -19.67
N GLN A 64 -13.54 -12.51 -18.78
CA GLN A 64 -13.54 -12.76 -17.35
C GLN A 64 -14.58 -11.93 -16.58
N VAL A 65 -15.29 -11.02 -17.24
CA VAL A 65 -16.36 -10.23 -16.59
C VAL A 65 -17.41 -11.16 -15.99
N GLY A 66 -17.79 -10.92 -14.73
CA GLY A 66 -18.70 -11.76 -13.97
C GLY A 66 -18.04 -12.93 -13.22
N LEU A 67 -16.75 -13.22 -13.48
CA LEU A 67 -16.01 -14.22 -12.69
C LEU A 67 -15.46 -13.61 -11.42
N SER A 68 -15.18 -14.45 -10.42
CA SER A 68 -14.49 -14.05 -9.20
C SER A 68 -13.08 -13.54 -9.51
N LYS A 69 -12.70 -12.36 -8.97
CA LYS A 69 -11.38 -11.76 -9.14
C LYS A 69 -10.25 -12.70 -8.72
N VAL A 70 -10.39 -13.32 -7.53
CA VAL A 70 -9.35 -14.21 -7.01
C VAL A 70 -9.26 -15.51 -7.81
N LYS A 71 -10.37 -16.03 -8.32
CA LYS A 71 -10.35 -17.24 -9.15
C LYS A 71 -9.78 -16.98 -10.56
N ALA A 72 -9.99 -15.80 -11.10
CA ALA A 72 -9.38 -15.41 -12.36
C ALA A 72 -7.83 -15.31 -12.23
N LEU A 73 -7.33 -14.72 -11.14
CA LEU A 73 -5.89 -14.67 -10.87
C LEU A 73 -5.30 -16.04 -10.55
N GLU A 74 -5.98 -16.87 -9.75
CA GLU A 74 -5.57 -18.24 -9.47
C GLU A 74 -5.37 -19.03 -10.77
N ARG A 75 -6.36 -19.05 -11.66
CA ARG A 75 -6.28 -19.74 -12.96
C ARG A 75 -5.16 -19.20 -13.85
N ARG A 76 -4.94 -17.89 -13.84
CA ARG A 76 -3.91 -17.24 -14.65
C ARG A 76 -2.51 -17.68 -14.30
N PHE A 77 -2.26 -17.99 -13.03
CA PHE A 77 -0.94 -18.31 -12.49
C PHE A 77 -0.78 -19.76 -12.03
N ASP A 78 -1.78 -20.61 -12.28
CA ASP A 78 -1.81 -22.00 -11.83
C ASP A 78 -0.58 -22.82 -12.23
N GLN A 79 0.03 -22.52 -13.37
CA GLN A 79 1.17 -23.27 -13.91
C GLN A 79 2.45 -22.41 -14.06
N ILE A 80 2.63 -21.41 -13.20
CA ILE A 80 3.81 -20.54 -13.32
C ILE A 80 5.10 -21.31 -13.02
N HIS A 81 5.12 -22.11 -11.97
CA HIS A 81 6.18 -23.04 -11.57
C HIS A 81 5.64 -24.04 -10.54
N SER A 82 6.20 -25.27 -10.50
CA SER A 82 5.75 -26.34 -9.58
C SER A 82 5.92 -25.97 -8.09
N SER A 83 6.89 -25.11 -7.77
CA SER A 83 7.15 -24.61 -6.41
C SER A 83 6.40 -23.31 -6.08
N VAL A 84 5.51 -22.81 -6.96
CA VAL A 84 4.73 -21.61 -6.73
C VAL A 84 3.25 -21.95 -6.87
N ARG A 85 2.46 -21.63 -5.86
CA ARG A 85 1.00 -21.83 -5.84
C ARG A 85 0.28 -20.52 -5.63
N VAL A 86 -0.87 -20.37 -6.28
CA VAL A 86 -1.81 -19.26 -6.06
C VAL A 86 -3.16 -19.89 -5.71
N ILE A 87 -3.73 -19.48 -4.59
CA ILE A 87 -5.01 -20.01 -4.07
C ILE A 87 -5.95 -18.84 -3.84
N GLY A 88 -7.07 -18.81 -4.53
CA GLY A 88 -8.09 -17.78 -4.41
C GLY A 88 -9.17 -18.14 -3.40
N HIS A 89 -9.44 -17.25 -2.44
CA HIS A 89 -10.50 -17.33 -1.45
C HIS A 89 -11.53 -16.24 -1.75
N GLU A 90 -12.73 -16.66 -2.13
CA GLU A 90 -13.88 -15.77 -2.45
C GLU A 90 -14.51 -15.20 -1.17
N LYS A 91 -13.69 -14.61 -0.31
CA LYS A 91 -14.08 -14.08 0.99
C LYS A 91 -13.28 -12.82 1.32
N ASN A 92 -13.96 -11.85 1.89
CA ASN A 92 -13.30 -10.70 2.51
C ASN A 92 -12.71 -11.08 3.86
N LEU A 93 -11.56 -10.49 4.20
CA LEU A 93 -10.96 -10.65 5.52
C LEU A 93 -11.87 -9.99 6.57
N ARG A 94 -12.28 -10.77 7.60
CA ARG A 94 -13.14 -10.31 8.69
C ARG A 94 -12.52 -10.47 10.08
N ASP A 95 -11.52 -11.33 10.18
CA ASP A 95 -10.81 -11.64 11.42
C ASP A 95 -9.36 -12.06 11.13
N ILE A 96 -8.59 -12.22 12.20
CA ILE A 96 -7.16 -12.54 12.13
C ILE A 96 -6.87 -14.01 11.77
N GLY A 97 -7.87 -14.91 11.91
CA GLY A 97 -7.67 -16.36 11.80
C GLY A 97 -6.92 -16.80 10.54
N PRO A 98 -7.30 -16.34 9.34
CA PRO A 98 -6.59 -16.71 8.10
C PRO A 98 -5.12 -16.28 8.05
N LEU A 99 -4.71 -15.31 8.87
CA LEU A 99 -3.39 -14.68 8.85
C LEU A 99 -2.41 -15.28 9.86
N LEU A 100 -2.86 -16.11 10.80
CA LEU A 100 -2.02 -16.60 11.91
C LEU A 100 -0.85 -17.46 11.46
N ASP A 101 -0.98 -18.15 10.33
CA ASP A 101 0.08 -18.99 9.76
C ASP A 101 0.83 -18.29 8.62
N ALA A 102 0.60 -17.00 8.41
CA ALA A 102 1.25 -16.24 7.35
C ALA A 102 2.69 -15.86 7.73
N ASP A 103 3.58 -15.93 6.77
CA ASP A 103 4.94 -15.35 6.90
C ASP A 103 4.95 -13.88 6.49
N ILE A 104 4.10 -13.52 5.52
CA ILE A 104 3.97 -12.16 5.00
C ILE A 104 2.48 -11.89 4.71
N VAL A 105 2.00 -10.71 5.10
CA VAL A 105 0.68 -10.22 4.77
C VAL A 105 0.78 -8.92 3.99
N LEU A 106 0.09 -8.82 2.85
CA LEU A 106 -0.05 -7.59 2.10
C LEU A 106 -1.52 -7.23 1.97
N VAL A 107 -1.89 -6.03 2.40
CA VAL A 107 -3.26 -5.52 2.28
C VAL A 107 -3.34 -4.37 1.28
N ALA A 108 -4.30 -4.45 0.37
CA ALA A 108 -4.54 -3.43 -0.65
C ALA A 108 -6.04 -3.35 -0.99
N VAL A 109 -6.82 -2.92 -0.01
CA VAL A 109 -8.28 -2.78 -0.08
C VAL A 109 -8.68 -1.32 0.08
N ASP A 110 -9.94 -1.01 -0.22
CA ASP A 110 -10.51 0.34 -0.10
C ASP A 110 -11.16 0.63 1.26
N ARG A 111 -11.13 -0.34 2.20
CA ARG A 111 -11.78 -0.25 3.51
C ARG A 111 -10.77 -0.26 4.65
N PRO A 112 -11.00 0.48 5.73
CA PRO A 112 -10.10 0.53 6.88
C PRO A 112 -10.15 -0.73 7.75
N GLU A 113 -11.29 -1.46 7.83
CA GLU A 113 -11.45 -2.58 8.73
C GLU A 113 -10.44 -3.72 8.47
N PRO A 114 -10.28 -4.24 7.22
CA PRO A 114 -9.27 -5.26 6.96
C PRO A 114 -7.83 -4.75 7.18
N ARG A 115 -7.58 -3.46 6.98
CA ARG A 115 -6.27 -2.84 7.27
C ARG A 115 -5.95 -2.91 8.75
N ARG A 116 -6.91 -2.57 9.63
CA ARG A 116 -6.73 -2.63 11.10
C ARG A 116 -6.45 -4.06 11.58
N ILE A 117 -7.11 -5.07 10.98
CA ILE A 117 -6.82 -6.47 11.27
C ILE A 117 -5.37 -6.79 10.94
N VAL A 118 -4.88 -6.36 9.78
CA VAL A 118 -3.47 -6.58 9.38
C VAL A 118 -2.51 -5.79 10.27
N HIS A 119 -2.83 -4.56 10.62
CA HIS A 119 -1.97 -3.72 11.48
C HIS A 119 -1.87 -4.24 12.93
N SER A 120 -2.81 -5.08 13.37
CA SER A 120 -2.75 -5.72 14.70
C SER A 120 -1.80 -6.91 14.77
N LEU A 121 -1.12 -7.27 13.67
CA LEU A 121 -0.18 -8.38 13.61
C LEU A 121 1.18 -7.96 14.18
N ASP A 122 1.56 -8.43 15.38
CA ASP A 122 2.80 -8.04 16.03
C ASP A 122 4.04 -8.81 15.54
N GLN A 123 3.86 -10.08 15.13
CA GLN A 123 4.97 -11.00 14.82
C GLN A 123 5.07 -11.36 13.34
N ILE A 124 4.17 -10.84 12.52
CA ILE A 124 4.08 -11.14 11.09
C ILE A 124 4.51 -9.91 10.30
N GLU A 125 5.34 -10.11 9.28
CA GLU A 125 5.74 -9.07 8.36
C GLU A 125 4.54 -8.63 7.52
N TRP A 126 4.10 -7.37 7.65
CA TRP A 126 2.96 -6.88 6.88
C TRP A 126 3.27 -5.59 6.10
N TYR A 127 2.52 -5.41 5.03
CA TYR A 127 2.58 -4.27 4.12
C TYR A 127 1.17 -3.80 3.77
N ASP A 128 0.92 -2.49 3.87
CA ASP A 128 -0.34 -1.85 3.48
C ASP A 128 -0.09 -0.94 2.29
N LEU A 129 -0.62 -1.34 1.14
CA LEU A 129 -0.48 -0.61 -0.12
C LEU A 129 -1.75 0.19 -0.40
N ARG A 130 -1.57 1.48 -0.61
CA ARG A 130 -2.64 2.42 -0.93
C ARG A 130 -2.28 3.22 -2.17
N CYS A 131 -3.29 3.67 -2.89
CA CYS A 131 -3.11 4.61 -3.99
C CYS A 131 -4.24 5.63 -4.00
N GLY A 132 -3.93 6.78 -4.56
CA GLY A 132 -4.90 7.83 -4.87
C GLY A 132 -4.41 8.59 -6.10
N LEU A 133 -5.21 8.57 -7.18
CA LEU A 133 -4.86 9.24 -8.43
C LEU A 133 -3.47 8.82 -8.94
N ASP A 134 -2.50 9.75 -8.94
CA ASP A 134 -1.11 9.56 -9.41
C ASP A 134 -0.12 9.24 -8.28
N SER A 135 -0.62 8.90 -7.11
CA SER A 135 0.19 8.75 -5.90
C SER A 135 -0.01 7.40 -5.23
N CYS A 136 0.99 6.96 -4.48
CA CYS A 136 0.90 5.79 -3.63
C CYS A 136 1.44 6.06 -2.22
N LEU A 137 0.88 5.34 -1.26
CA LEU A 137 1.36 5.26 0.12
C LEU A 137 1.56 3.79 0.46
N VAL A 138 2.72 3.47 1.01
CA VAL A 138 3.04 2.13 1.52
C VAL A 138 3.42 2.25 2.98
N LEU A 139 2.65 1.60 3.85
CA LEU A 139 2.99 1.40 5.25
C LEU A 139 3.54 -0.02 5.44
N THR A 140 4.37 -0.20 6.43
CA THR A 140 5.00 -1.48 6.75
C THR A 140 4.91 -1.76 8.24
N HIS A 141 5.14 -3.01 8.64
CA HIS A 141 5.24 -3.41 10.06
C HIS A 141 6.31 -2.63 10.86
N THR A 142 7.19 -1.88 10.17
CA THR A 142 8.19 -1.00 10.80
C THR A 142 7.74 0.47 10.88
N THR A 143 6.57 0.80 10.36
CA THR A 143 5.98 2.14 10.50
C THR A 143 5.59 2.38 11.96
N HIS A 144 5.81 3.60 12.46
CA HIS A 144 5.46 3.93 13.84
C HIS A 144 3.95 3.74 14.09
N PRO A 145 3.52 3.10 15.20
CA PRO A 145 2.11 2.81 15.47
C PRO A 145 1.20 4.03 15.39
N ASP A 146 1.64 5.18 15.91
CA ASP A 146 0.86 6.44 15.88
C ASP A 146 0.61 6.92 14.45
N ASP A 147 1.57 6.68 13.52
CA ASP A 147 1.41 7.01 12.11
C ASP A 147 0.45 6.04 11.41
N VAL A 148 0.54 4.75 11.75
CA VAL A 148 -0.39 3.74 11.25
C VAL A 148 -1.82 4.07 11.68
N GLU A 149 -2.04 4.39 12.96
CA GLU A 149 -3.35 4.76 13.49
C GLU A 149 -3.89 6.03 12.81
N ARG A 150 -3.09 7.08 12.77
CA ARG A 150 -3.47 8.37 12.17
C ARG A 150 -3.81 8.26 10.69
N LEU A 151 -3.10 7.41 9.94
CA LEU A 151 -3.31 7.20 8.51
C LEU A 151 -4.39 6.15 8.21
N THR A 152 -4.97 5.49 9.23
CA THR A 152 -6.01 4.47 9.07
C THR A 152 -7.31 4.87 9.77
N THR A 153 -7.75 6.10 9.50
CA THR A 153 -9.02 6.63 9.99
C THR A 153 -10.20 5.99 9.26
N ASP A 154 -11.39 6.11 9.86
CA ASP A 154 -12.64 5.69 9.21
C ASP A 154 -12.94 6.61 8.02
N HIS A 155 -13.15 6.01 6.87
CA HIS A 155 -13.57 6.69 5.66
C HIS A 155 -14.52 5.80 4.86
N ARG A 156 -15.30 6.39 3.97
CA ARG A 156 -16.08 5.60 3.01
C ARG A 156 -15.14 4.88 2.05
N PRO A 157 -15.50 3.66 1.60
CA PRO A 157 -14.73 2.97 0.57
C PRO A 157 -14.53 3.90 -0.64
N ALA A 158 -13.28 4.03 -1.07
CA ALA A 158 -12.94 4.87 -2.22
C ALA A 158 -12.14 4.03 -3.22
N SER A 159 -12.64 3.96 -4.44
CA SER A 159 -11.93 3.30 -5.53
C SER A 159 -10.58 3.98 -5.77
N CYS A 160 -9.58 3.20 -6.21
CA CYS A 160 -8.30 3.72 -6.68
C CYS A 160 -8.43 4.75 -7.81
N GLN A 161 -9.55 4.70 -8.54
CA GLN A 161 -9.91 5.62 -9.62
C GLN A 161 -11.31 6.18 -9.34
N PRO A 162 -11.50 7.50 -9.33
CA PRO A 162 -12.82 8.12 -9.32
C PRO A 162 -13.63 7.71 -10.55
N ASP A 163 -14.95 7.62 -10.42
CA ASP A 163 -15.82 7.25 -11.53
C ASP A 163 -15.66 8.22 -12.72
N GLU A 164 -15.50 9.52 -12.47
CA GLU A 164 -15.26 10.52 -13.51
C GLU A 164 -13.94 10.29 -14.28
N ALA A 165 -12.93 9.75 -13.61
CA ALA A 165 -11.66 9.41 -14.26
C ALA A 165 -11.81 8.18 -15.17
N ILE A 166 -12.64 7.22 -14.75
CA ILE A 166 -12.98 6.04 -15.55
C ILE A 166 -13.80 6.47 -16.78
N ASP A 167 -14.84 7.24 -16.59
CA ASP A 167 -15.78 7.65 -17.65
C ASP A 167 -15.10 8.55 -18.70
N SER A 168 -14.19 9.42 -18.27
CA SER A 168 -13.43 10.31 -19.17
C SER A 168 -12.19 9.66 -19.80
N GLY A 169 -11.82 8.46 -19.36
CA GLY A 169 -10.55 7.82 -19.75
C GLY A 169 -9.30 8.46 -19.14
N ASN A 170 -9.44 9.44 -18.23
CA ASN A 170 -8.33 10.11 -17.55
C ASN A 170 -7.83 9.31 -16.32
N VAL A 171 -7.47 8.07 -16.56
CA VAL A 171 -6.96 7.14 -15.54
C VAL A 171 -5.57 7.57 -15.06
N GLN A 172 -5.36 7.58 -13.75
CA GLN A 172 -4.09 7.90 -13.15
C GLN A 172 -3.45 6.64 -12.54
N PHE A 173 -2.11 6.58 -12.54
CA PHE A 173 -1.37 5.33 -12.36
C PHE A 173 -0.80 5.12 -10.95
N GLY A 174 -1.34 5.77 -9.91
CA GLY A 174 -0.93 5.55 -8.53
C GLY A 174 -1.07 4.08 -8.10
N PHE A 175 -2.08 3.36 -8.60
CA PHE A 175 -2.23 1.92 -8.38
C PHE A 175 -1.06 1.10 -8.95
N ALA A 176 -0.52 1.49 -10.11
CA ALA A 176 0.63 0.83 -10.72
C ALA A 176 1.92 1.11 -9.95
N LEU A 177 2.09 2.33 -9.42
CA LEU A 177 3.18 2.65 -8.51
C LEU A 177 3.11 1.77 -7.26
N ALA A 178 1.96 1.72 -6.58
CA ALA A 178 1.77 0.89 -5.40
C ALA A 178 2.05 -0.59 -5.70
N ALA A 179 1.58 -1.09 -6.84
CA ALA A 179 1.84 -2.45 -7.31
C ALA A 179 3.33 -2.73 -7.53
N THR A 180 4.06 -1.79 -8.14
CA THR A 180 5.50 -1.90 -8.40
C THR A 180 6.29 -1.94 -7.10
N TYR A 181 5.97 -1.05 -6.14
CA TYR A 181 6.57 -1.07 -4.81
C TYR A 181 6.27 -2.37 -4.08
N GLY A 182 5.02 -2.83 -4.10
CA GLY A 182 4.60 -4.09 -3.47
C GLY A 182 5.32 -5.30 -4.05
N ALA A 183 5.44 -5.40 -5.38
CA ALA A 183 6.16 -6.48 -6.03
C ALA A 183 7.65 -6.49 -5.64
N ASN A 184 8.30 -5.31 -5.62
CA ASN A 184 9.69 -5.16 -5.22
C ASN A 184 9.89 -5.50 -3.73
N ILE A 185 9.00 -5.03 -2.83
CA ILE A 185 9.05 -5.33 -1.40
C ILE A 185 8.93 -6.84 -1.18
N LEU A 186 7.94 -7.51 -1.77
CA LEU A 186 7.76 -8.95 -1.61
C LEU A 186 8.97 -9.74 -2.12
N LEU A 187 9.48 -9.41 -3.32
CA LEU A 187 10.67 -10.08 -3.84
C LEU A 187 11.88 -9.88 -2.94
N ARG A 188 12.11 -8.68 -2.44
CA ARG A 188 13.23 -8.40 -1.52
C ARG A 188 13.06 -9.04 -0.16
N SER A 189 11.84 -9.14 0.36
CA SER A 189 11.53 -9.88 1.58
C SER A 189 11.83 -11.38 1.41
N MET A 190 11.49 -11.96 0.25
CA MET A 190 11.87 -13.33 -0.10
C MET A 190 13.40 -13.50 -0.14
N MET A 191 14.09 -12.60 -0.86
CA MET A 191 15.56 -12.64 -0.97
C MET A 191 16.24 -12.49 0.38
N ARG A 192 15.75 -11.61 1.26
CA ARG A 192 16.28 -11.46 2.62
C ARG A 192 16.17 -12.75 3.44
N ARG A 193 15.12 -13.53 3.25
CA ARG A 193 14.96 -14.83 3.91
C ARG A 193 15.96 -15.87 3.40
N ILE A 194 16.42 -15.73 2.16
CA ILE A 194 17.45 -16.60 1.56
C ILE A 194 18.85 -16.18 2.01
N ASP A 195 19.22 -14.90 1.86
CA ASP A 195 20.60 -14.43 2.00
C ASP A 195 20.90 -13.68 3.32
N GLY A 196 19.87 -13.32 4.08
CA GLY A 196 19.97 -12.56 5.33
C GLY A 196 20.48 -11.13 5.18
N LYS A 197 20.74 -10.65 3.96
CA LYS A 197 21.42 -9.37 3.68
C LYS A 197 20.60 -8.40 2.84
N THR A 198 19.69 -8.90 2.02
CA THR A 198 18.88 -8.06 1.12
C THR A 198 18.07 -7.05 1.92
N ILE A 199 18.23 -5.78 1.58
CA ILE A 199 17.48 -4.68 2.21
C ILE A 199 16.06 -4.66 1.65
N VAL A 200 15.08 -4.72 2.53
CA VAL A 200 13.67 -4.54 2.19
C VAL A 200 13.34 -3.05 2.33
N PRO A 201 12.74 -2.41 1.32
CA PRO A 201 12.36 -1.01 1.41
C PRO A 201 11.40 -0.75 2.58
N GLY A 202 11.58 0.37 3.25
CA GLY A 202 10.68 0.86 4.28
C GLY A 202 9.39 1.50 3.71
N PRO A 203 8.60 2.15 4.58
CA PRO A 203 7.42 2.89 4.17
C PRO A 203 7.77 4.01 3.18
N VAL A 204 6.86 4.29 2.25
CA VAL A 204 7.06 5.30 1.21
C VAL A 204 5.75 6.00 0.87
N CYS A 205 5.82 7.29 0.60
CA CYS A 205 4.79 8.03 -0.12
C CYS A 205 5.41 8.61 -1.38
N TYR A 206 4.79 8.41 -2.52
CA TYR A 206 5.30 8.86 -3.80
C TYR A 206 4.16 9.41 -4.67
N SER A 207 4.41 10.55 -5.31
CA SER A 207 3.53 11.11 -6.33
C SER A 207 4.29 11.26 -7.64
N MET A 208 3.68 10.93 -8.76
CA MET A 208 4.29 11.11 -10.08
C MET A 208 4.56 12.59 -10.38
N ARG A 209 3.76 13.51 -9.83
CA ARG A 209 3.94 14.96 -10.02
C ARG A 209 5.06 15.53 -9.19
N MET A 210 5.20 15.01 -7.95
CA MET A 210 6.05 15.62 -6.92
C MET A 210 7.27 14.78 -6.57
N GLY A 211 7.36 13.55 -7.10
CA GLY A 211 8.40 12.61 -6.72
C GLY A 211 8.19 12.01 -5.32
N PRO A 212 9.26 11.51 -4.68
CA PRO A 212 9.18 10.96 -3.35
C PRO A 212 8.79 12.05 -2.36
N GLN A 213 7.78 11.76 -1.55
CA GLN A 213 7.34 12.63 -0.47
C GLN A 213 7.99 12.16 0.83
N PRO A 214 8.29 13.07 1.76
CA PRO A 214 8.77 12.67 3.06
C PRO A 214 7.69 11.80 3.73
N VAL A 215 8.00 10.53 3.89
CA VAL A 215 7.25 9.62 4.72
C VAL A 215 7.87 9.64 6.10
N PHE A 216 7.06 9.61 7.12
CA PHE A 216 7.47 9.56 8.50
C PHE A 216 8.29 8.29 8.76
N LEU A 217 9.60 8.40 8.65
CA LEU A 217 10.53 7.36 9.01
C LEU A 217 11.02 7.64 10.43
N GLN A 218 10.25 7.25 11.43
CA GLN A 218 10.88 6.93 12.69
C GLN A 218 11.44 5.51 12.57
N THR A 219 12.71 5.42 12.26
CA THR A 219 13.48 4.18 12.47
C THR A 219 13.46 3.88 13.95
N ASN A 220 13.17 2.64 14.34
CA ASN A 220 13.27 2.15 15.71
C ASN A 220 14.69 2.39 16.26
N GLY A 221 14.87 3.47 16.97
CA GLY A 221 16.12 3.83 17.62
C GLY A 221 16.10 5.27 18.11
N VAL A 222 15.78 5.43 19.37
CA VAL A 222 15.71 6.67 20.16
C VAL A 222 14.35 7.38 20.10
N VAL A 223 13.54 7.10 21.10
CA VAL A 223 12.37 7.90 21.47
C VAL A 223 12.89 9.24 22.02
N PRO A 224 12.63 10.38 21.36
CA PRO A 224 12.79 11.65 22.04
C PRO A 224 11.62 11.79 23.02
N SER A 225 11.97 12.07 24.28
CA SER A 225 11.02 12.35 25.36
C SER A 225 9.94 13.32 24.93
N LYS A 226 8.70 12.99 25.28
CA LYS A 226 7.50 13.81 25.13
C LYS A 226 7.71 15.21 25.71
N GLU A 227 7.81 16.19 24.84
CA GLU A 227 7.26 17.51 25.11
C GLU A 227 6.54 17.96 23.85
N MET A 228 5.22 17.85 23.86
CA MET A 228 4.39 18.47 22.82
C MET A 228 4.50 19.99 22.98
N PRO A 229 4.89 20.74 21.95
CA PRO A 229 4.80 22.17 21.97
C PRO A 229 3.32 22.60 22.10
N PRO A 230 3.04 23.73 22.79
CA PRO A 230 1.69 24.21 23.00
C PRO A 230 0.96 24.43 21.68
N LYS A 231 -0.35 24.06 21.65
CA LYS A 231 -1.24 24.31 20.51
C LYS A 231 -1.21 25.79 20.16
N ARG A 232 -0.65 26.14 19.01
CA ARG A 232 -0.71 27.49 18.46
C ARG A 232 -1.96 27.70 17.62
N PRO A 233 -2.44 28.96 17.45
CA PRO A 233 -3.59 29.27 16.60
C PRO A 233 -3.35 28.81 15.16
N THR A 234 -4.39 28.32 14.51
CA THR A 234 -4.37 27.90 13.11
C THR A 234 -4.14 29.09 12.19
N PHE A 235 -2.87 29.42 11.91
CA PHE A 235 -2.57 30.36 10.84
C PHE A 235 -2.88 29.72 9.48
N ARG A 236 -3.52 30.48 8.61
CA ARG A 236 -3.72 30.07 7.22
C ARG A 236 -2.34 29.94 6.54
N TRP A 237 -2.23 28.96 5.67
CA TRP A 237 -1.06 28.81 4.81
C TRP A 237 -1.07 29.96 3.75
N SER A 238 0.06 30.63 3.55
CA SER A 238 0.22 31.55 2.42
C SER A 238 0.67 30.77 1.18
N GLU A 239 0.54 31.38 0.00
CA GLU A 239 1.00 30.78 -1.25
C GLU A 239 2.51 30.59 -1.25
N GLU A 240 3.26 31.52 -0.68
CA GLU A 240 4.71 31.45 -0.56
C GLU A 240 5.14 30.32 0.39
N GLU A 241 4.42 30.14 1.51
CA GLU A 241 4.68 29.05 2.46
C GLU A 241 4.40 27.68 1.82
N GLU A 242 3.39 27.60 0.97
CA GLU A 242 3.08 26.38 0.22
C GLU A 242 4.12 26.06 -0.85
N GLU A 243 4.57 27.05 -1.59
CA GLU A 243 5.62 26.87 -2.59
C GLU A 243 6.94 26.43 -1.94
N GLU A 244 7.31 27.05 -0.84
CA GLU A 244 8.50 26.67 -0.07
C GLU A 244 8.36 25.23 0.48
N LEU A 245 7.20 24.87 1.02
CA LEU A 245 6.90 23.54 1.51
C LEU A 245 7.06 22.49 0.39
N LEU A 246 6.54 22.77 -0.81
CA LEU A 246 6.69 21.91 -1.98
C LEU A 246 8.16 21.74 -2.39
N ASN A 247 8.94 22.82 -2.35
CA ASN A 247 10.36 22.79 -2.69
C ASN A 247 11.16 21.98 -1.67
N GLN A 248 10.88 22.13 -0.39
CA GLN A 248 11.50 21.35 0.68
C GLN A 248 11.15 19.85 0.56
N ALA A 249 9.91 19.54 0.22
CA ALA A 249 9.48 18.16 -0.04
C ALA A 249 10.19 17.54 -1.25
N LYS A 250 10.35 18.29 -2.35
CA LYS A 250 11.12 17.85 -3.54
C LYS A 250 12.59 17.59 -3.22
N LEU A 251 13.16 18.33 -2.29
CA LEU A 251 14.54 18.15 -1.82
C LEU A 251 14.69 16.96 -0.86
N GLY A 252 13.59 16.29 -0.49
CA GLY A 252 13.61 15.13 0.41
C GLY A 252 14.01 15.48 1.85
N LEU A 253 13.76 16.73 2.30
CA LEU A 253 14.09 17.13 3.66
C LEU A 253 13.26 16.34 4.68
N PRO A 254 13.86 15.93 5.82
CA PRO A 254 13.12 15.25 6.89
C PRO A 254 11.94 16.08 7.39
N LEU A 255 10.81 15.44 7.59
CA LEU A 255 9.55 16.10 7.96
C LEU A 255 9.66 16.92 9.24
N GLU A 256 10.42 16.45 10.23
CA GLU A 256 10.67 17.16 11.49
C GLU A 256 11.42 18.48 11.24
N ARG A 257 12.34 18.46 10.28
CA ARG A 257 13.08 19.67 9.88
C ARG A 257 12.17 20.67 9.20
N VAL A 258 11.32 20.19 8.29
CA VAL A 258 10.29 20.98 7.61
C VAL A 258 9.29 21.53 8.61
N ALA A 259 8.79 20.68 9.53
CA ALA A 259 7.86 21.08 10.58
C ALA A 259 8.44 22.19 11.49
N LYS A 260 9.70 22.04 11.86
CA LYS A 260 10.42 23.05 12.67
C LYS A 260 10.59 24.36 11.90
N HIS A 261 10.89 24.28 10.60
CA HIS A 261 11.07 25.46 9.75
C HIS A 261 9.78 26.28 9.64
N HIS A 262 8.65 25.61 9.42
CA HIS A 262 7.33 26.25 9.29
C HIS A 262 6.64 26.51 10.66
N ASP A 263 7.28 26.19 11.78
CA ASP A 263 6.70 26.28 13.14
C ASP A 263 5.33 25.57 13.23
N ARG A 264 5.23 24.42 12.61
CA ARG A 264 4.02 23.60 12.54
C ARG A 264 4.28 22.17 13.03
N SER A 265 3.21 21.45 13.36
CA SER A 265 3.36 20.03 13.67
C SER A 265 3.68 19.23 12.41
N PRO A 266 4.44 18.13 12.52
CA PRO A 266 4.66 17.21 11.38
C PRO A 266 3.35 16.78 10.70
N GLY A 267 2.29 16.53 11.48
CA GLY A 267 0.95 16.22 10.95
C GLY A 267 0.36 17.35 10.12
N ALA A 268 0.50 18.60 10.53
CA ALA A 268 0.01 19.76 9.76
C ALA A 268 0.76 19.92 8.42
N ILE A 269 2.08 19.70 8.42
CA ILE A 269 2.90 19.67 7.20
C ILE A 269 2.40 18.59 6.25
N TRP A 270 2.21 17.37 6.77
CA TRP A 270 1.74 16.23 5.99
C TRP A 270 0.38 16.49 5.35
N HIS A 271 -0.63 16.88 6.13
CA HIS A 271 -1.96 17.19 5.60
C HIS A 271 -1.93 18.30 4.56
N ARG A 272 -1.05 19.30 4.75
CA ARG A 272 -0.93 20.36 3.76
C ARG A 272 -0.29 19.88 2.47
N LEU A 273 0.78 19.08 2.55
CA LEU A 273 1.40 18.45 1.39
C LEU A 273 0.41 17.57 0.61
N LEU A 274 -0.37 16.74 1.29
CA LEU A 274 -1.42 15.94 0.65
C LEU A 274 -2.41 16.85 -0.12
N ARG A 275 -2.83 17.95 0.48
CA ARG A 275 -3.81 18.86 -0.11
C ARG A 275 -3.27 19.62 -1.32
N ILE A 276 -2.06 20.17 -1.24
CA ILE A 276 -1.47 20.94 -2.35
C ILE A 276 -0.89 20.05 -3.44
N SER A 277 -0.56 18.79 -3.13
CA SER A 277 -0.14 17.79 -4.12
C SER A 277 -1.31 17.20 -4.92
N GLY A 278 -2.56 17.55 -4.57
CA GLY A 278 -3.76 16.98 -5.17
C GLY A 278 -4.11 15.58 -4.67
N ILE A 279 -3.40 15.07 -3.66
CA ILE A 279 -3.77 13.85 -2.94
C ILE A 279 -4.91 14.26 -2.00
N ARG A 280 -6.16 14.04 -2.40
CA ARG A 280 -7.30 14.33 -1.54
C ARG A 280 -7.27 13.41 -0.33
N ASP A 281 -7.17 13.99 0.85
CA ASP A 281 -7.64 13.35 2.07
C ASP A 281 -9.14 13.17 1.92
N THR A 282 -9.64 11.93 2.00
CA THR A 282 -11.04 11.58 1.70
C THR A 282 -12.03 12.09 2.77
N GLN A 283 -11.67 13.11 3.54
CA GLN A 283 -12.53 13.70 4.58
C GLN A 283 -13.35 14.92 4.15
N ASP A 284 -13.13 15.50 2.97
CA ASP A 284 -13.88 16.68 2.53
C ASP A 284 -14.87 16.33 1.42
N VAL A 285 -15.92 15.57 1.74
CA VAL A 285 -17.23 15.74 1.09
C VAL A 285 -18.18 16.22 2.16
N GLU A 286 -18.17 17.53 2.35
CA GLU A 286 -19.22 18.22 3.09
C GLU A 286 -20.57 18.04 2.40
N VAL A 287 -21.51 17.62 3.21
CA VAL A 287 -22.93 17.96 3.26
C VAL A 287 -23.18 19.36 2.69
N GLY A 288 -23.57 19.39 1.41
CA GLY A 288 -24.26 20.50 0.79
C GLY A 288 -25.74 20.15 0.80
N GLU A 289 -26.53 21.01 1.39
CA GLU A 289 -27.99 21.00 1.54
C GLU A 289 -28.77 20.76 0.23
#